data_243a1401a5df6cda0a203dde98d97c44
#
_entry.id   243a1401a5df6cda0a203dde98d97c44
#
_cell.length_a   1.000
_cell.length_b   1.000
_cell.length_c   1.000
_cell.angle_alpha   90.00
_cell.angle_beta   90.00
_cell.angle_gamma   90.00
#
_symmetry.space_group_name_H-M   'P 1'
#
loop_
_entity.id
_entity.type
_entity.pdbx_description
1 polymer ?
#
loop_
_entity_poly.entity_id
_entity_poly.type
_entity_poly.pdbx_seq_one_letter_code
_entity_poly.pdbx_strand_id
1 'polypeptide(L)'
;MSAPSRAEDAPRIAAIDRAMEQQIEQHEIAGAVTLVATQNSILHLSAVGEADIANHKPMKTDSLFWIASMTKPITATAIMMLEEQGKLSVDDPVSKYIPQLAHLKTQDGVEHVVTLKHLLTHSSGMAEASSAEAHSSKNLEQLIAHYTERPLLFAPGSKWQYCQAGINTLGRVIEIVSGQSYPDFLQQHLFTPLGMKDTTFYPTQEQADRLAVSYKRAGDQLEPAPIAMFGGAPLTSHDRYPAPNGGLFSTAPDYCRFCQMIINEGTLNGHQYLKRETVEKMTSIQSGDLKSGFTPGNGWGLGWCIVREPQGITAMLSPGTHGHGGAYGTQAWIDSKADRIYILMVQRADFPNSDASPTRLAFQQAATH
;
A
#
# COMPACT_ATOMS: atom_id res chain seq x y z
N MET A 1 -29.71 -11.67 7.66
CA MET A 1 -28.86 -12.89 7.92
C MET A 1 -28.13 -12.62 9.22
N SER A 2 -28.26 -13.53 10.21
CA SER A 2 -27.64 -13.38 11.53
C SER A 2 -26.12 -13.47 11.40
N ALA A 3 -25.39 -12.59 12.11
CA ALA A 3 -23.94 -12.66 12.21
C ALA A 3 -23.53 -14.02 12.80
N PRO A 4 -22.47 -14.67 12.31
CA PRO A 4 -21.96 -15.91 12.87
C PRO A 4 -21.59 -15.70 14.35
N SER A 5 -21.84 -16.72 15.17
CA SER A 5 -21.63 -16.63 16.62
C SER A 5 -20.14 -16.72 16.97
N ARG A 6 -19.72 -16.04 18.04
CA ARG A 6 -18.35 -16.06 18.60
C ARG A 6 -17.73 -17.46 18.76
N ALA A 7 -18.53 -18.51 18.79
CA ALA A 7 -18.10 -19.92 18.93
C ALA A 7 -17.61 -20.53 17.60
N GLU A 8 -18.05 -20.03 16.44
CA GLU A 8 -17.60 -20.50 15.12
C GLU A 8 -16.28 -19.86 14.68
N ASP A 9 -15.93 -18.69 15.23
CA ASP A 9 -14.70 -17.98 14.90
C ASP A 9 -13.45 -18.52 15.65
N ALA A 10 -13.62 -19.11 16.84
CA ALA A 10 -12.50 -19.60 17.65
C ALA A 10 -11.60 -20.66 16.96
N PRO A 11 -12.12 -21.66 16.20
CA PRO A 11 -11.29 -22.60 15.46
C PRO A 11 -10.51 -21.94 14.31
N ARG A 12 -11.07 -20.91 13.66
CA ARG A 12 -10.43 -20.15 12.57
C ARG A 12 -9.26 -19.34 13.10
N ILE A 13 -9.42 -18.67 14.23
CA ILE A 13 -8.36 -17.87 14.89
C ILE A 13 -7.14 -18.75 15.14
N ALA A 14 -7.33 -19.94 15.76
CA ALA A 14 -6.25 -20.89 16.01
C ALA A 14 -5.62 -21.47 14.73
N ALA A 15 -6.32 -21.46 13.60
CA ALA A 15 -5.77 -21.90 12.32
C ALA A 15 -4.84 -20.85 11.71
N ILE A 16 -5.16 -19.55 11.85
CA ILE A 16 -4.31 -18.46 11.37
C ILE A 16 -2.97 -18.45 12.09
N ASP A 17 -2.98 -18.52 13.42
CA ASP A 17 -1.76 -18.53 14.23
C ASP A 17 -0.87 -19.72 13.87
N ARG A 18 -1.43 -20.94 13.81
CA ARG A 18 -0.70 -22.15 13.40
C ARG A 18 -0.11 -22.04 11.98
N ALA A 19 -0.83 -21.44 11.04
CA ALA A 19 -0.32 -21.24 9.69
C ALA A 19 0.89 -20.29 9.69
N MET A 20 0.88 -19.26 10.50
CA MET A 20 2.03 -18.36 10.64
C MET A 20 3.19 -18.98 11.42
N GLU A 21 2.92 -19.72 12.47
CA GLU A 21 3.93 -20.50 13.21
C GLU A 21 4.66 -21.49 12.29
N GLN A 22 3.95 -22.19 11.40
CA GLN A 22 4.57 -23.04 10.38
C GLN A 22 5.50 -22.26 9.42
N GLN A 23 5.12 -21.03 9.05
CA GLN A 23 6.00 -20.19 8.22
C GLN A 23 7.27 -19.76 8.97
N ILE A 24 7.18 -19.59 10.29
CA ILE A 24 8.33 -19.30 11.15
C ILE A 24 9.23 -20.53 11.27
N GLU A 25 8.66 -21.72 11.53
CA GLU A 25 9.39 -22.99 11.59
C GLU A 25 10.13 -23.31 10.29
N GLN A 26 9.56 -22.91 9.14
CA GLN A 26 10.16 -23.05 7.80
C GLN A 26 11.17 -21.94 7.48
N HIS A 27 11.46 -21.03 8.41
CA HIS A 27 12.31 -19.87 8.21
C HIS A 27 11.89 -18.98 7.02
N GLU A 28 10.59 -18.95 6.73
CA GLU A 28 10.03 -18.02 5.74
C GLU A 28 9.89 -16.61 6.29
N ILE A 29 9.54 -16.46 7.57
CA ILE A 29 9.39 -15.17 8.26
C ILE A 29 9.93 -15.28 9.70
N ALA A 30 10.33 -14.15 10.30
CA ALA A 30 10.73 -14.07 11.70
C ALA A 30 9.53 -14.03 12.66
N GLY A 31 8.47 -13.39 12.22
CA GLY A 31 7.22 -13.24 12.94
C GLY A 31 6.20 -12.52 12.08
N ALA A 32 4.97 -12.49 12.54
CA ALA A 32 3.84 -11.87 11.86
C ALA A 32 2.88 -11.21 12.84
N VAL A 33 2.19 -10.16 12.37
CA VAL A 33 0.92 -9.69 12.93
C VAL A 33 -0.17 -9.95 11.89
N THR A 34 -1.22 -10.66 12.29
CA THR A 34 -2.36 -10.99 11.45
C THR A 34 -3.63 -10.35 12.00
N LEU A 35 -4.46 -9.82 11.11
CA LEU A 35 -5.74 -9.24 11.48
C LEU A 35 -6.81 -9.63 10.46
N VAL A 36 -7.97 -10.04 10.97
CA VAL A 36 -9.20 -10.21 10.19
C VAL A 36 -10.29 -9.35 10.83
N ALA A 37 -10.98 -8.57 10.02
CA ALA A 37 -12.05 -7.69 10.47
C ALA A 37 -13.26 -7.71 9.54
N THR A 38 -14.36 -7.17 10.02
CA THR A 38 -15.52 -6.75 9.24
C THR A 38 -15.54 -5.22 9.12
N GLN A 39 -16.53 -4.70 8.45
CA GLN A 39 -16.81 -3.26 8.43
C GLN A 39 -16.90 -2.62 9.83
N ASN A 40 -17.30 -3.38 10.87
CA ASN A 40 -17.64 -2.84 12.19
C ASN A 40 -16.76 -3.36 13.34
N SER A 41 -16.06 -4.49 13.16
CA SER A 41 -15.35 -5.15 14.26
C SER A 41 -14.11 -5.89 13.82
N ILE A 42 -13.13 -6.00 14.71
CA ILE A 42 -11.99 -6.90 14.57
C ILE A 42 -12.44 -8.28 15.07
N LEU A 43 -12.33 -9.30 14.21
CA LEU A 43 -12.64 -10.68 14.51
C LEU A 43 -11.43 -11.44 15.03
N HIS A 44 -10.23 -11.11 14.50
CA HIS A 44 -8.95 -11.69 14.85
C HIS A 44 -7.87 -10.61 14.85
N LEU A 45 -7.03 -10.61 15.87
CA LEU A 45 -5.79 -9.83 15.92
C LEU A 45 -4.79 -10.63 16.76
N SER A 46 -3.72 -11.09 16.14
CA SER A 46 -2.69 -11.90 16.79
C SER A 46 -1.29 -11.53 16.34
N ALA A 47 -0.32 -11.86 17.17
CA ALA A 47 1.09 -11.69 16.88
C ALA A 47 1.84 -12.97 17.24
N VAL A 48 2.65 -13.49 16.34
CA VAL A 48 3.44 -14.71 16.53
C VAL A 48 4.89 -14.48 16.14
N GLY A 49 5.80 -15.20 16.77
CA GLY A 49 7.24 -15.12 16.51
C GLY A 49 7.92 -13.88 17.07
N GLU A 50 9.01 -13.46 16.44
CA GLU A 50 9.90 -12.40 16.93
C GLU A 50 9.89 -11.19 16.00
N ALA A 51 9.85 -10.00 16.59
CA ALA A 51 10.07 -8.73 15.90
C ALA A 51 11.56 -8.46 15.67
N ASP A 52 12.43 -9.03 16.53
CA ASP A 52 13.88 -8.95 16.42
C ASP A 52 14.49 -10.25 16.95
N ILE A 53 15.00 -11.09 16.05
CA ILE A 53 15.59 -12.39 16.38
C ILE A 53 16.85 -12.21 17.23
N ALA A 54 17.70 -11.25 16.87
CA ALA A 54 19.00 -11.06 17.56
C ALA A 54 18.84 -10.67 19.03
N ASN A 55 17.78 -9.92 19.35
CA ASN A 55 17.49 -9.44 20.71
C ASN A 55 16.35 -10.23 21.39
N HIS A 56 15.88 -11.34 20.80
CA HIS A 56 14.75 -12.14 21.29
C HIS A 56 13.51 -11.30 21.63
N LYS A 57 13.26 -10.27 20.82
CA LYS A 57 12.13 -9.37 21.04
C LYS A 57 10.88 -9.97 20.43
N PRO A 58 9.86 -10.28 21.24
CA PRO A 58 8.64 -10.89 20.71
C PRO A 58 7.89 -9.93 19.78
N MET A 59 7.23 -10.48 18.76
CA MET A 59 6.26 -9.76 17.95
C MET A 59 5.07 -9.35 18.83
N LYS A 60 4.54 -8.16 18.62
CA LYS A 60 3.37 -7.63 19.35
C LYS A 60 2.34 -7.12 18.34
N THR A 61 1.08 -7.09 18.74
CA THR A 61 -0.02 -6.60 17.90
C THR A 61 0.09 -5.11 17.54
N ASP A 62 0.88 -4.36 18.30
CA ASP A 62 1.22 -2.96 18.06
C ASP A 62 2.63 -2.76 17.47
N SER A 63 3.30 -3.84 17.05
CA SER A 63 4.57 -3.74 16.31
C SER A 63 4.37 -2.89 15.05
N LEU A 64 5.36 -2.03 14.81
CA LEU A 64 5.38 -1.17 13.64
C LEU A 64 5.98 -1.92 12.45
N PHE A 65 5.48 -1.66 11.26
CA PHE A 65 5.96 -2.25 10.00
C PHE A 65 6.18 -1.18 8.95
N TRP A 66 7.22 -1.31 8.14
CA TRP A 66 7.29 -0.60 6.90
C TRP A 66 6.28 -1.22 5.92
N ILE A 67 5.22 -0.48 5.60
CA ILE A 67 4.12 -1.01 4.78
C ILE A 67 4.35 -0.86 3.28
N ALA A 68 5.47 -0.23 2.89
CA ALA A 68 5.88 -0.10 1.49
C ALA A 68 4.71 0.33 0.58
N SER A 69 4.45 -0.41 -0.47
CA SER A 69 3.45 -0.06 -1.50
C SER A 69 2.00 0.00 -1.00
N MET A 70 1.69 -0.50 0.20
CA MET A 70 0.39 -0.23 0.83
C MET A 70 0.17 1.27 1.12
N THR A 71 1.19 2.12 0.96
CA THR A 71 1.09 3.59 0.93
C THR A 71 0.25 4.09 -0.24
N LYS A 72 0.25 3.40 -1.40
CA LYS A 72 -0.38 3.87 -2.65
C LYS A 72 -1.90 4.07 -2.55
N PRO A 73 -2.68 3.15 -1.96
CA PRO A 73 -4.10 3.37 -1.71
C PRO A 73 -4.37 4.63 -0.87
N ILE A 74 -3.51 4.92 0.11
CA ILE A 74 -3.62 6.13 0.94
C ILE A 74 -3.36 7.39 0.10
N THR A 75 -2.32 7.38 -0.74
CA THR A 75 -2.03 8.48 -1.69
C THR A 75 -3.19 8.70 -2.66
N ALA A 76 -3.74 7.61 -3.21
CA ALA A 76 -4.88 7.68 -4.11
C ALA A 76 -6.13 8.25 -3.42
N THR A 77 -6.39 7.84 -2.17
CA THR A 77 -7.48 8.38 -1.36
C THR A 77 -7.35 9.91 -1.20
N ALA A 78 -6.15 10.43 -0.95
CA ALA A 78 -5.91 11.87 -0.84
C ALA A 78 -6.20 12.61 -2.16
N ILE A 79 -5.84 12.06 -3.31
CA ILE A 79 -6.20 12.61 -4.63
C ILE A 79 -7.72 12.64 -4.79
N MET A 80 -8.41 11.56 -4.41
CA MET A 80 -9.87 11.49 -4.54
C MET A 80 -10.60 12.45 -3.59
N MET A 81 -10.05 12.71 -2.40
CA MET A 81 -10.56 13.77 -1.50
C MET A 81 -10.46 15.15 -2.16
N LEU A 82 -9.38 15.46 -2.86
CA LEU A 82 -9.23 16.71 -3.58
C LEU A 82 -10.13 16.79 -4.83
N GLU A 83 -10.39 15.67 -5.50
CA GLU A 83 -11.35 15.60 -6.60
C GLU A 83 -12.77 15.90 -6.10
N GLU A 84 -13.20 15.33 -4.99
CA GLU A 84 -14.52 15.63 -4.38
C GLU A 84 -14.69 17.10 -3.98
N GLN A 85 -13.59 17.75 -3.60
CA GLN A 85 -13.56 19.17 -3.31
C GLN A 85 -13.60 20.05 -4.59
N GLY A 86 -13.61 19.44 -5.78
CA GLY A 86 -13.56 20.15 -7.06
C GLY A 86 -12.23 20.86 -7.34
N LYS A 87 -11.16 20.54 -6.61
CA LYS A 87 -9.85 21.16 -6.75
C LYS A 87 -9.03 20.58 -7.90
N LEU A 88 -9.31 19.36 -8.29
CA LEU A 88 -8.70 18.64 -9.40
C LEU A 88 -9.70 17.66 -10.03
N SER A 89 -9.35 17.10 -11.20
CA SER A 89 -9.98 15.92 -11.78
C SER A 89 -8.92 14.88 -12.10
N VAL A 90 -9.23 13.60 -11.93
CA VAL A 90 -8.31 12.52 -12.34
C VAL A 90 -8.03 12.52 -13.85
N ASP A 91 -8.89 13.12 -14.65
CA ASP A 91 -8.72 13.28 -16.10
C ASP A 91 -7.88 14.53 -16.47
N ASP A 92 -7.54 15.39 -15.51
CA ASP A 92 -6.68 16.55 -15.75
C ASP A 92 -5.28 16.07 -16.19
N PRO A 93 -4.66 16.82 -17.15
CA PRO A 93 -3.25 16.63 -17.47
C PRO A 93 -2.39 16.99 -16.25
N VAL A 94 -1.39 16.17 -15.96
CA VAL A 94 -0.45 16.43 -14.85
C VAL A 94 0.25 17.78 -14.97
N SER A 95 0.47 18.24 -16.21
CA SER A 95 1.08 19.53 -16.53
C SER A 95 0.26 20.75 -16.08
N LYS A 96 -1.04 20.58 -15.81
CA LYS A 96 -1.87 21.61 -15.19
C LYS A 96 -1.34 22.01 -13.79
N TYR A 97 -0.74 21.07 -13.09
CA TYR A 97 -0.21 21.25 -11.73
C TYR A 97 1.32 21.35 -11.72
N ILE A 98 2.00 20.60 -12.59
CA ILE A 98 3.46 20.56 -12.73
C ILE A 98 3.81 20.88 -14.18
N PRO A 99 3.92 22.17 -14.55
CA PRO A 99 4.15 22.60 -15.94
C PRO A 99 5.39 21.97 -16.60
N GLN A 100 6.39 21.59 -15.81
CA GLN A 100 7.60 20.93 -16.29
C GLN A 100 7.32 19.55 -16.93
N LEU A 101 6.16 18.96 -16.68
CA LEU A 101 5.70 17.70 -17.29
C LEU A 101 4.81 17.91 -18.52
N ALA A 102 4.79 19.11 -19.12
CA ALA A 102 3.94 19.43 -20.28
C ALA A 102 4.37 18.74 -21.58
N HIS A 103 5.68 18.54 -21.77
CA HIS A 103 6.24 18.10 -23.05
C HIS A 103 6.92 16.73 -22.97
N LEU A 104 6.28 15.80 -22.25
CA LEU A 104 6.78 14.44 -22.13
C LEU A 104 6.67 13.71 -23.48
N LYS A 105 7.78 13.10 -23.92
CA LYS A 105 7.87 12.41 -25.22
C LYS A 105 8.31 10.97 -25.04
N THR A 106 7.81 10.11 -25.90
CA THR A 106 8.37 8.76 -26.09
C THR A 106 9.72 8.83 -26.84
N GLN A 107 10.47 7.74 -26.85
CA GLN A 107 11.82 7.72 -27.48
C GLN A 107 11.81 8.07 -28.97
N ASP A 108 10.70 7.86 -29.66
CA ASP A 108 10.50 8.24 -31.06
C ASP A 108 10.20 9.73 -31.26
N GLY A 109 10.21 10.53 -30.15
CA GLY A 109 10.00 11.98 -30.16
C GLY A 109 8.53 12.41 -30.16
N VAL A 110 7.58 11.51 -30.12
CA VAL A 110 6.15 11.83 -30.08
C VAL A 110 5.78 12.36 -28.70
N GLU A 111 5.16 13.54 -28.66
CA GLU A 111 4.69 14.18 -27.44
C GLU A 111 3.33 13.60 -27.00
N HIS A 112 3.19 13.42 -25.67
CA HIS A 112 2.00 12.84 -25.09
C HIS A 112 1.53 13.62 -23.87
N VAL A 113 0.22 13.59 -23.62
CA VAL A 113 -0.41 14.10 -22.40
C VAL A 113 -0.53 12.98 -21.38
N VAL A 114 0.08 13.16 -20.22
CA VAL A 114 -0.10 12.27 -19.06
C VAL A 114 -1.16 12.88 -18.15
N THR A 115 -2.19 12.12 -17.80
CA THR A 115 -3.25 12.53 -16.85
C THR A 115 -3.00 11.95 -15.45
N LEU A 116 -3.66 12.49 -14.41
CA LEU A 116 -3.62 11.92 -13.05
C LEU A 116 -4.15 10.48 -13.04
N LYS A 117 -5.13 10.15 -13.88
CA LYS A 117 -5.64 8.79 -14.05
C LYS A 117 -4.55 7.84 -14.55
N HIS A 118 -3.73 8.24 -15.51
CA HIS A 118 -2.61 7.43 -15.98
C HIS A 118 -1.60 7.14 -14.85
N LEU A 119 -1.37 8.11 -13.95
CA LEU A 119 -0.51 7.92 -12.78
C LEU A 119 -1.12 6.92 -11.79
N LEU A 120 -2.41 7.09 -11.44
CA LEU A 120 -3.14 6.22 -10.51
C LEU A 120 -3.30 4.78 -11.02
N THR A 121 -3.35 4.59 -12.34
CA THR A 121 -3.55 3.28 -12.95
C THR A 121 -2.25 2.60 -13.40
N HIS A 122 -1.08 3.20 -13.15
CA HIS A 122 0.21 2.70 -13.63
C HIS A 122 0.29 2.54 -15.16
N SER A 123 -0.36 3.41 -15.89
CA SER A 123 -0.38 3.42 -17.36
C SER A 123 0.25 4.68 -17.97
N SER A 124 1.02 5.44 -17.18
CA SER A 124 1.61 6.72 -17.60
C SER A 124 2.79 6.61 -18.56
N GLY A 125 3.53 5.49 -18.52
CA GLY A 125 4.79 5.35 -19.23
C GLY A 125 5.97 6.13 -18.62
N MET A 126 5.80 6.80 -17.49
CA MET A 126 6.90 7.55 -16.85
C MET A 126 8.04 6.62 -16.44
N ALA A 127 9.27 7.08 -16.68
CA ALA A 127 10.47 6.40 -16.25
C ALA A 127 10.81 6.70 -14.79
N GLU A 128 11.45 5.75 -14.11
CA GLU A 128 11.86 5.90 -12.70
C GLU A 128 13.11 6.75 -12.54
N ALA A 129 13.24 7.44 -11.42
CA ALA A 129 14.54 7.97 -10.98
C ALA A 129 15.46 6.81 -10.56
N SER A 130 16.76 6.97 -10.71
CA SER A 130 17.73 6.04 -10.14
C SER A 130 17.69 6.07 -8.61
N SER A 131 18.19 5.02 -7.97
CA SER A 131 18.28 5.00 -6.51
C SER A 131 19.12 6.16 -5.96
N ALA A 132 20.19 6.54 -6.65
CA ALA A 132 21.05 7.65 -6.24
C ALA A 132 20.30 9.01 -6.28
N GLU A 133 19.54 9.27 -7.34
CA GLU A 133 18.70 10.47 -7.47
C GLU A 133 17.61 10.48 -6.40
N ALA A 134 16.93 9.36 -6.18
CA ALA A 134 15.91 9.25 -5.16
C ALA A 134 16.49 9.50 -3.76
N HIS A 135 17.62 8.87 -3.40
CA HIS A 135 18.25 9.06 -2.09
C HIS A 135 18.82 10.47 -1.88
N SER A 136 19.23 11.17 -2.93
CA SER A 136 19.72 12.56 -2.85
C SER A 136 18.58 13.58 -2.72
N SER A 137 17.37 13.23 -3.12
CA SER A 137 16.21 14.13 -3.08
C SER A 137 15.69 14.29 -1.64
N LYS A 138 15.52 15.55 -1.20
CA LYS A 138 15.05 15.88 0.15
C LYS A 138 13.56 16.14 0.24
N ASN A 139 12.94 16.45 -0.89
CA ASN A 139 11.51 16.73 -1.01
C ASN A 139 10.98 16.24 -2.37
N LEU A 140 9.67 16.27 -2.53
CA LEU A 140 9.03 15.81 -3.76
C LEU A 140 9.35 16.67 -4.97
N GLU A 141 9.55 17.97 -4.80
CA GLU A 141 9.91 18.84 -5.90
C GLU A 141 11.26 18.47 -6.53
N GLN A 142 12.28 18.20 -5.71
CA GLN A 142 13.58 17.73 -6.18
C GLN A 142 13.48 16.37 -6.87
N LEU A 143 12.69 15.45 -6.31
CA LEU A 143 12.50 14.13 -6.91
C LEU A 143 11.81 14.23 -8.29
N ILE A 144 10.76 15.06 -8.41
CA ILE A 144 10.01 15.21 -9.66
C ILE A 144 10.87 15.81 -10.76
N ALA A 145 11.83 16.68 -10.43
CA ALA A 145 12.75 17.26 -11.42
C ALA A 145 13.50 16.17 -12.20
N HIS A 146 13.84 15.04 -11.59
CA HIS A 146 14.49 13.92 -12.28
C HIS A 146 13.59 13.21 -13.29
N TYR A 147 12.28 13.34 -13.21
CA TYR A 147 11.35 12.71 -14.16
C TYR A 147 11.16 13.54 -15.44
N THR A 148 11.38 14.86 -15.37
CA THR A 148 11.11 15.78 -16.48
C THR A 148 12.10 15.60 -17.66
N GLU A 149 13.28 15.06 -17.40
CA GLU A 149 14.34 14.87 -18.38
C GLU A 149 14.32 13.48 -19.06
N ARG A 150 13.38 12.62 -18.65
CA ARG A 150 13.32 11.24 -19.09
C ARG A 150 12.21 11.02 -20.12
N PRO A 151 12.49 10.28 -21.20
CA PRO A 151 11.45 9.92 -22.15
C PRO A 151 10.45 8.96 -21.49
N LEU A 152 9.20 9.02 -21.94
CA LEU A 152 8.21 8.00 -21.63
C LEU A 152 8.64 6.66 -22.23
N LEU A 153 8.44 5.60 -21.47
CA LEU A 153 8.76 4.22 -21.88
C LEU A 153 7.76 3.68 -22.91
N PHE A 154 6.55 4.25 -22.93
CA PHE A 154 5.45 3.94 -23.85
C PHE A 154 4.41 5.05 -23.82
N ALA A 155 3.53 5.08 -24.82
CA ALA A 155 2.43 6.04 -24.89
C ALA A 155 1.44 5.85 -23.71
N PRO A 156 1.06 6.91 -22.99
CA PRO A 156 0.14 6.82 -21.87
C PRO A 156 -1.17 6.09 -22.24
N GLY A 157 -1.62 5.20 -21.36
CA GLY A 157 -2.80 4.39 -21.57
C GLY A 157 -2.63 3.17 -22.49
N SER A 158 -1.46 2.99 -23.14
CA SER A 158 -1.26 1.87 -24.08
C SER A 158 -0.79 0.58 -23.40
N LYS A 159 -0.21 0.67 -22.21
CA LYS A 159 0.35 -0.45 -21.46
C LYS A 159 0.23 -0.20 -19.95
N TRP A 160 0.06 -1.27 -19.19
CA TRP A 160 0.24 -1.24 -17.74
C TRP A 160 1.69 -1.61 -17.39
N GLN A 161 2.31 -0.76 -16.60
CA GLN A 161 3.62 -1.03 -16.01
C GLN A 161 3.70 -0.34 -14.65
N TYR A 162 3.86 -1.13 -13.59
CA TYR A 162 3.97 -0.60 -12.24
C TYR A 162 5.02 0.48 -12.16
N CYS A 163 4.66 1.67 -11.65
CA CYS A 163 5.47 2.86 -11.74
C CYS A 163 5.44 3.64 -10.42
N GLN A 164 6.60 3.83 -9.81
CA GLN A 164 6.76 4.61 -8.58
C GLN A 164 6.72 6.11 -8.88
N ALA A 165 7.34 6.51 -10.00
CA ALA A 165 7.39 7.91 -10.43
C ALA A 165 6.00 8.54 -10.53
N GLY A 166 5.02 7.80 -11.09
CA GLY A 166 3.65 8.27 -11.18
C GLY A 166 3.03 8.58 -9.81
N ILE A 167 3.18 7.68 -8.85
CA ILE A 167 2.59 7.87 -7.52
C ILE A 167 3.32 8.97 -6.74
N ASN A 168 4.64 9.09 -6.87
CA ASN A 168 5.39 10.20 -6.26
C ASN A 168 4.94 11.55 -6.84
N THR A 169 4.66 11.59 -8.14
CA THR A 169 4.11 12.79 -8.80
C THR A 169 2.74 13.16 -8.23
N LEU A 170 1.87 12.18 -7.93
CA LEU A 170 0.59 12.45 -7.26
C LEU A 170 0.77 13.09 -5.89
N GLY A 171 1.76 12.64 -5.10
CA GLY A 171 2.10 13.30 -3.83
C GLY A 171 2.45 14.78 -4.01
N ARG A 172 3.24 15.13 -5.05
CA ARG A 172 3.54 16.53 -5.36
C ARG A 172 2.29 17.30 -5.81
N VAL A 173 1.41 16.68 -6.58
CA VAL A 173 0.12 17.29 -6.95
C VAL A 173 -0.71 17.61 -5.70
N ILE A 174 -0.74 16.70 -4.71
CA ILE A 174 -1.42 16.95 -3.43
C ILE A 174 -0.85 18.19 -2.74
N GLU A 175 0.50 18.34 -2.68
CA GLU A 175 1.14 19.52 -2.08
C GLU A 175 0.73 20.81 -2.79
N ILE A 176 0.78 20.82 -4.12
CA ILE A 176 0.48 22.02 -4.94
C ILE A 176 -0.99 22.42 -4.79
N VAL A 177 -1.90 21.44 -4.85
CA VAL A 177 -3.34 21.72 -4.85
C VAL A 177 -3.87 22.07 -3.46
N SER A 178 -3.31 21.45 -2.42
CA SER A 178 -3.73 21.69 -1.03
C SER A 178 -3.04 22.89 -0.38
N GLY A 179 -1.83 23.24 -0.85
CA GLY A 179 -0.95 24.22 -0.18
C GLY A 179 -0.32 23.70 1.12
N GLN A 180 -0.40 22.41 1.37
CA GLN A 180 0.16 21.74 2.56
C GLN A 180 1.28 20.79 2.15
N SER A 181 2.19 20.42 3.07
CA SER A 181 3.08 19.30 2.81
C SER A 181 2.27 18.01 2.67
N TYR A 182 2.74 17.05 1.88
CA TYR A 182 2.05 15.78 1.68
C TYR A 182 1.81 15.02 3.00
N PRO A 183 2.79 14.90 3.93
CA PRO A 183 2.55 14.30 5.24
C PRO A 183 1.50 15.06 6.07
N ASP A 184 1.54 16.40 6.10
CA ASP A 184 0.60 17.21 6.88
C ASP A 184 -0.82 17.07 6.34
N PHE A 185 -0.98 17.03 5.02
CA PHE A 185 -2.28 16.78 4.41
C PHE A 185 -2.87 15.44 4.87
N LEU A 186 -2.10 14.35 4.80
CA LEU A 186 -2.55 13.04 5.24
C LEU A 186 -2.82 12.99 6.74
N GLN A 187 -1.95 13.60 7.54
CA GLN A 187 -2.13 13.66 8.99
C GLN A 187 -3.43 14.36 9.37
N GLN A 188 -3.71 15.51 8.76
CA GLN A 188 -4.86 16.32 9.08
C GLN A 188 -6.18 15.72 8.56
N HIS A 189 -6.18 15.20 7.32
CA HIS A 189 -7.40 14.81 6.64
C HIS A 189 -7.72 13.31 6.74
N LEU A 190 -6.73 12.49 7.09
CA LEU A 190 -6.91 11.04 7.11
C LEU A 190 -6.45 10.40 8.42
N PHE A 191 -5.18 10.55 8.82
CA PHE A 191 -4.64 9.78 9.95
C PHE A 191 -5.24 10.20 11.30
N THR A 192 -5.25 11.50 11.61
CA THR A 192 -5.82 12.00 12.87
C THR A 192 -7.32 11.71 12.97
N PRO A 193 -8.16 12.02 11.97
CA PRO A 193 -9.59 11.72 12.05
C PRO A 193 -9.91 10.23 12.15
N LEU A 194 -9.14 9.36 11.43
CA LEU A 194 -9.29 7.90 11.51
C LEU A 194 -8.72 7.31 12.81
N GLY A 195 -7.93 8.09 13.58
CA GLY A 195 -7.24 7.60 14.76
C GLY A 195 -6.07 6.66 14.46
N MET A 196 -5.42 6.82 13.30
CA MET A 196 -4.23 6.08 12.86
C MET A 196 -2.98 6.71 13.49
N LYS A 197 -2.74 6.44 14.76
CA LYS A 197 -1.73 7.14 15.59
C LYS A 197 -0.30 6.75 15.27
N ASP A 198 -0.11 5.55 14.74
CA ASP A 198 1.20 4.98 14.45
C ASP A 198 1.53 4.99 12.94
N THR A 199 0.67 5.60 12.12
CA THR A 199 0.90 5.69 10.68
C THR A 199 1.64 6.97 10.34
N THR A 200 2.86 6.84 9.81
CA THR A 200 3.76 7.99 9.59
C THR A 200 4.82 7.71 8.53
N PHE A 201 5.35 8.77 7.91
CA PHE A 201 6.56 8.69 7.08
C PHE A 201 7.85 8.75 7.93
N TYR A 202 7.79 9.36 9.10
CA TYR A 202 8.92 9.68 9.95
C TYR A 202 8.63 9.21 11.37
N PRO A 203 8.93 7.92 11.68
CA PRO A 203 8.68 7.38 13.02
C PRO A 203 9.41 8.19 14.08
N THR A 204 8.76 8.43 15.22
CA THR A 204 9.45 8.86 16.44
C THR A 204 10.38 7.75 16.93
N GLN A 205 11.26 8.05 17.89
CA GLN A 205 12.12 7.01 18.47
C GLN A 205 11.30 5.90 19.13
N GLU A 206 10.23 6.24 19.86
CA GLU A 206 9.31 5.27 20.47
C GLU A 206 8.65 4.35 19.41
N GLN A 207 8.23 4.91 18.28
CA GLN A 207 7.70 4.12 17.16
C GLN A 207 8.79 3.25 16.53
N ALA A 208 9.98 3.80 16.30
CA ALA A 208 11.11 3.06 15.73
C ALA A 208 11.54 1.90 16.64
N ASP A 209 11.44 2.05 17.95
CA ASP A 209 11.73 0.99 18.92
C ASP A 209 10.71 -0.19 18.82
N ARG A 210 9.54 0.04 18.23
CA ARG A 210 8.52 -1.01 17.97
C ARG A 210 8.60 -1.58 16.56
N LEU A 211 9.52 -1.08 15.70
CA LEU A 211 9.64 -1.57 14.32
C LEU A 211 10.13 -3.02 14.32
N ALA A 212 9.43 -3.85 13.56
CA ALA A 212 9.90 -5.20 13.26
C ALA A 212 11.12 -5.15 12.34
N VAL A 213 12.17 -5.86 12.70
CA VAL A 213 13.39 -5.97 11.89
C VAL A 213 13.07 -6.70 10.59
N SER A 214 13.60 -6.15 9.49
CA SER A 214 13.45 -6.78 8.18
C SER A 214 14.53 -7.85 7.98
N TYR A 215 14.13 -8.98 7.40
CA TYR A 215 14.99 -10.11 7.14
C TYR A 215 14.97 -10.53 5.68
N LYS A 216 16.07 -11.11 5.21
CA LYS A 216 16.15 -11.89 3.97
C LYS A 216 16.49 -13.34 4.29
N ARG A 217 16.14 -14.27 3.41
CA ARG A 217 16.52 -15.66 3.56
C ARG A 217 17.94 -15.90 3.07
N ALA A 218 18.73 -16.60 3.87
CA ALA A 218 20.08 -17.04 3.54
C ALA A 218 20.18 -18.55 3.83
N GLY A 219 19.91 -19.36 2.81
CA GLY A 219 19.75 -20.82 3.00
C GLY A 219 18.56 -21.13 3.91
N ASP A 220 18.83 -21.78 5.03
CA ASP A 220 17.82 -22.15 6.04
C ASP A 220 17.75 -21.15 7.21
N GLN A 221 18.30 -19.96 7.06
CA GLN A 221 18.29 -18.95 8.12
C GLN A 221 17.77 -17.62 7.59
N LEU A 222 17.39 -16.74 8.53
CA LEU A 222 17.00 -15.36 8.28
C LEU A 222 18.12 -14.42 8.73
N GLU A 223 18.61 -13.60 7.81
CA GLU A 223 19.61 -12.55 8.08
C GLU A 223 18.96 -11.16 8.03
N PRO A 224 19.33 -10.22 8.91
CA PRO A 224 18.83 -8.86 8.86
C PRO A 224 19.10 -8.22 7.49
N ALA A 225 18.09 -7.52 6.96
CA ALA A 225 18.17 -6.79 5.71
C ALA A 225 17.61 -5.38 5.90
N PRO A 226 18.39 -4.32 5.59
CA PRO A 226 17.90 -2.94 5.74
C PRO A 226 16.78 -2.64 4.76
N ILE A 227 15.94 -1.68 5.11
CA ILE A 227 14.93 -1.15 4.19
C ILE A 227 15.62 -0.32 3.12
N ALA A 228 15.81 -0.91 1.95
CA ALA A 228 16.62 -0.34 0.85
C ALA A 228 16.12 1.03 0.37
N MET A 229 14.80 1.30 0.46
CA MET A 229 14.17 2.56 0.01
C MET A 229 14.81 3.80 0.66
N PHE A 230 15.34 3.69 1.86
CA PHE A 230 15.85 4.85 2.60
C PHE A 230 17.37 5.06 2.48
N GLY A 231 18.05 4.22 1.67
CA GLY A 231 19.49 4.40 1.41
C GLY A 231 20.39 4.38 2.65
N GLY A 232 19.93 3.72 3.74
CA GLY A 232 20.65 3.69 5.02
C GLY A 232 20.46 4.92 5.90
N ALA A 233 19.65 5.90 5.49
CA ALA A 233 19.31 7.04 6.35
C ALA A 233 18.55 6.58 7.61
N PRO A 234 18.73 7.24 8.77
CA PRO A 234 17.94 6.95 9.96
C PRO A 234 16.45 7.07 9.67
N LEU A 235 15.65 6.12 10.11
CA LEU A 235 14.21 6.07 9.82
C LEU A 235 13.46 7.26 10.43
N THR A 236 13.97 7.79 11.54
CA THR A 236 13.46 8.98 12.23
C THR A 236 13.83 10.30 11.51
N SER A 237 14.73 10.26 10.51
CA SER A 237 15.21 11.47 9.83
C SER A 237 14.13 12.07 8.94
N HIS A 238 13.94 13.38 9.05
CA HIS A 238 13.13 14.19 8.14
C HIS A 238 13.92 14.68 6.91
N ASP A 239 15.24 14.38 6.82
CA ASP A 239 16.10 14.77 5.71
C ASP A 239 15.97 13.81 4.50
N ARG A 240 14.73 13.53 4.11
CA ARG A 240 14.35 12.71 2.96
C ARG A 240 12.93 13.04 2.52
N TYR A 241 12.62 12.85 1.25
CA TYR A 241 11.24 13.06 0.77
C TYR A 241 10.27 12.03 1.36
N PRO A 242 9.00 12.41 1.59
CA PRO A 242 7.96 11.50 2.09
C PRO A 242 7.43 10.66 0.93
N ALA A 243 8.06 9.54 0.65
CA ALA A 243 7.81 8.72 -0.55
C ALA A 243 6.32 8.27 -0.69
N PRO A 244 5.49 8.95 -1.50
CA PRO A 244 4.07 8.61 -1.68
C PRO A 244 3.84 7.20 -2.25
N ASN A 245 4.86 6.69 -2.93
CA ASN A 245 4.85 5.35 -3.51
C ASN A 245 5.06 4.23 -2.50
N GLY A 246 5.60 4.54 -1.28
CA GLY A 246 5.95 3.45 -0.37
C GLY A 246 6.62 3.83 0.95
N GLY A 247 6.55 5.09 1.38
CA GLY A 247 7.31 5.59 2.53
C GLY A 247 6.67 5.42 3.88
N LEU A 248 5.44 4.94 3.98
CA LEU A 248 4.73 4.83 5.26
C LEU A 248 5.17 3.64 6.09
N PHE A 249 5.17 3.90 7.39
CA PHE A 249 5.14 2.90 8.46
C PHE A 249 3.74 2.88 9.07
N SER A 250 3.29 1.71 9.53
CA SER A 250 1.97 1.57 10.15
C SER A 250 1.92 0.30 11.02
N THR A 251 0.85 0.15 11.78
CA THR A 251 0.46 -1.06 12.50
C THR A 251 -0.74 -1.72 11.83
N ALA A 252 -0.98 -3.00 12.11
CA ALA A 252 -2.18 -3.69 11.60
C ALA A 252 -3.49 -3.03 12.07
N PRO A 253 -3.64 -2.62 13.35
CA PRO A 253 -4.83 -1.90 13.80
C PRO A 253 -5.06 -0.55 13.11
N ASP A 254 -4.00 0.24 12.87
CA ASP A 254 -4.14 1.52 12.17
C ASP A 254 -4.59 1.33 10.73
N TYR A 255 -3.93 0.42 10.00
CA TYR A 255 -4.29 0.15 8.61
C TYR A 255 -5.71 -0.46 8.49
N CYS A 256 -6.15 -1.23 9.52
CA CYS A 256 -7.51 -1.74 9.58
C CYS A 256 -8.55 -0.60 9.62
N ARG A 257 -8.31 0.50 10.33
CA ARG A 257 -9.21 1.67 10.37
C ARG A 257 -9.36 2.30 8.97
N PHE A 258 -8.26 2.39 8.22
CA PHE A 258 -8.32 2.84 6.84
C PHE A 258 -9.14 1.88 5.97
N CYS A 259 -8.91 0.57 6.08
CA CYS A 259 -9.71 -0.44 5.37
C CYS A 259 -11.19 -0.41 5.78
N GLN A 260 -11.48 -0.21 7.07
CA GLN A 260 -12.86 -0.07 7.56
C GLN A 260 -13.55 1.16 6.99
N MET A 261 -12.88 2.28 6.84
CA MET A 261 -13.43 3.46 6.17
C MET A 261 -13.77 3.15 4.70
N ILE A 262 -12.92 2.42 4.00
CA ILE A 262 -13.14 2.04 2.59
C ILE A 262 -14.32 1.05 2.46
N ILE A 263 -14.37 -0.04 3.24
CA ILE A 263 -15.45 -1.03 3.16
C ILE A 263 -16.81 -0.45 3.58
N ASN A 264 -16.81 0.59 4.43
CA ASN A 264 -17.98 1.37 4.81
C ASN A 264 -18.26 2.54 3.84
N GLU A 265 -17.87 2.38 2.57
CA GLU A 265 -18.20 3.31 1.50
C GLU A 265 -17.79 4.77 1.81
N GLY A 266 -16.61 4.91 2.44
CA GLY A 266 -16.02 6.22 2.75
C GLY A 266 -16.39 6.78 4.12
N THR A 267 -17.05 6.01 4.98
CA THR A 267 -17.50 6.47 6.30
C THR A 267 -16.89 5.63 7.42
N LEU A 268 -16.48 6.25 8.52
CA LEU A 268 -16.09 5.54 9.74
C LEU A 268 -16.50 6.36 10.98
N ASN A 269 -17.06 5.69 11.98
CA ASN A 269 -17.50 6.31 13.26
C ASN A 269 -18.41 7.54 13.07
N GLY A 270 -19.28 7.51 12.05
CA GLY A 270 -20.20 8.61 11.73
C GLY A 270 -19.57 9.80 11.01
N HIS A 271 -18.27 9.73 10.70
CA HIS A 271 -17.59 10.75 9.90
C HIS A 271 -17.42 10.26 8.45
N GLN A 272 -17.86 11.09 7.49
CA GLN A 272 -17.70 10.83 6.06
C GLN A 272 -16.38 11.43 5.55
N TYR A 273 -15.49 10.59 5.05
CA TYR A 273 -14.19 10.96 4.48
C TYR A 273 -14.25 11.07 2.96
N LEU A 274 -15.03 10.19 2.33
CA LEU A 274 -15.29 10.13 0.90
C LEU A 274 -16.76 9.82 0.67
N LYS A 275 -17.29 10.22 -0.47
CA LYS A 275 -18.61 9.77 -0.93
C LYS A 275 -18.52 8.31 -1.40
N ARG A 276 -19.65 7.60 -1.30
CA ARG A 276 -19.79 6.24 -1.80
C ARG A 276 -19.34 6.11 -3.27
N GLU A 277 -19.81 7.01 -4.13
CA GLU A 277 -19.51 6.99 -5.56
C GLU A 277 -18.01 7.14 -5.83
N THR A 278 -17.31 7.89 -4.98
CA THR A 278 -15.85 8.04 -5.08
C THR A 278 -15.13 6.76 -4.69
N VAL A 279 -15.56 6.10 -3.62
CA VAL A 279 -15.00 4.80 -3.22
C VAL A 279 -15.25 3.76 -4.32
N GLU A 280 -16.47 3.67 -4.85
CA GLU A 280 -16.82 2.78 -5.96
C GLU A 280 -15.96 3.07 -7.20
N LYS A 281 -15.77 4.36 -7.57
CA LYS A 281 -14.91 4.77 -8.68
C LYS A 281 -13.47 4.30 -8.48
N MET A 282 -12.88 4.52 -7.31
CA MET A 282 -11.46 4.21 -7.07
C MET A 282 -11.19 2.72 -6.91
N THR A 283 -12.16 1.94 -6.42
CA THR A 283 -12.07 0.48 -6.22
C THR A 283 -12.69 -0.35 -7.34
N SER A 284 -13.12 0.28 -8.43
CA SER A 284 -13.52 -0.39 -9.67
C SER A 284 -12.37 -0.41 -10.68
N ILE A 285 -12.44 -1.33 -11.68
CA ILE A 285 -11.40 -1.46 -12.70
C ILE A 285 -11.37 -0.22 -13.59
N GLN A 286 -10.25 0.48 -13.57
CA GLN A 286 -9.97 1.69 -14.34
C GLN A 286 -8.91 1.46 -15.43
N SER A 287 -8.16 0.34 -15.36
CA SER A 287 -7.15 -0.06 -16.34
C SER A 287 -7.72 -0.67 -17.62
N GLY A 288 -9.06 -0.75 -17.75
CA GLY A 288 -9.71 -1.38 -18.92
C GLY A 288 -9.25 -2.83 -19.08
N ASP A 289 -8.92 -3.20 -20.32
CA ASP A 289 -8.48 -4.56 -20.69
C ASP A 289 -6.97 -4.75 -20.59
N LEU A 290 -6.23 -3.74 -20.11
CA LEU A 290 -4.80 -3.88 -19.92
C LEU A 290 -4.49 -5.00 -18.92
N LYS A 291 -3.59 -5.89 -19.29
CA LYS A 291 -3.05 -6.90 -18.37
C LYS A 291 -2.30 -6.20 -17.25
N SER A 292 -2.78 -6.31 -16.02
CA SER A 292 -2.31 -5.52 -14.88
C SER A 292 -2.14 -6.36 -13.62
N GLY A 293 -1.35 -5.87 -12.67
CA GLY A 293 -1.06 -6.52 -11.41
C GLY A 293 0.09 -7.53 -11.46
N PHE A 294 0.39 -8.11 -10.30
CA PHE A 294 1.54 -9.00 -10.09
C PHE A 294 1.15 -10.48 -10.07
N THR A 295 -0.15 -10.76 -10.07
CA THR A 295 -0.72 -12.11 -10.10
C THR A 295 -1.77 -12.22 -11.18
N PRO A 296 -1.98 -13.41 -11.76
CA PRO A 296 -3.03 -13.61 -12.76
C PRO A 296 -4.41 -13.21 -12.25
N GLY A 297 -5.28 -12.74 -13.14
CA GLY A 297 -6.66 -12.41 -12.81
C GLY A 297 -6.86 -11.05 -12.13
N ASN A 298 -5.81 -10.23 -12.00
CA ASN A 298 -5.93 -8.90 -11.44
C ASN A 298 -6.29 -7.85 -12.51
N GLY A 299 -6.99 -6.80 -12.06
CA GLY A 299 -7.19 -5.52 -12.69
C GLY A 299 -6.62 -4.40 -11.83
N TRP A 300 -6.74 -3.15 -12.30
CA TRP A 300 -6.25 -1.99 -11.55
C TRP A 300 -7.29 -0.88 -11.50
N GLY A 301 -7.55 -0.37 -10.29
CA GLY A 301 -8.38 0.80 -10.03
C GLY A 301 -7.55 2.08 -9.92
N LEU A 302 -8.06 3.10 -9.23
CA LEU A 302 -7.29 4.31 -8.96
C LEU A 302 -6.42 4.08 -7.70
N GLY A 303 -5.21 3.56 -7.90
CA GLY A 303 -4.25 3.23 -6.85
C GLY A 303 -4.51 1.91 -6.10
N TRP A 304 -5.44 1.08 -6.58
CA TRP A 304 -5.83 -0.19 -5.97
C TRP A 304 -5.62 -1.36 -6.94
N CYS A 305 -5.05 -2.44 -6.44
CA CYS A 305 -5.11 -3.74 -7.12
C CYS A 305 -6.50 -4.35 -6.88
N ILE A 306 -7.10 -4.92 -7.93
CA ILE A 306 -8.46 -5.47 -7.89
C ILE A 306 -8.44 -6.90 -8.40
N VAL A 307 -9.04 -7.82 -7.66
CA VAL A 307 -9.28 -9.19 -8.10
C VAL A 307 -10.42 -9.18 -9.12
N ARG A 308 -10.10 -9.26 -10.41
CA ARG A 308 -11.07 -9.35 -11.52
C ARG A 308 -11.61 -10.78 -11.62
N GLU A 309 -10.68 -11.74 -11.71
CA GLU A 309 -10.95 -13.16 -11.86
C GLU A 309 -10.16 -13.93 -10.80
N PRO A 310 -10.81 -14.39 -9.71
CA PRO A 310 -10.12 -15.11 -8.65
C PRO A 310 -9.43 -16.36 -9.17
N GLN A 311 -8.11 -16.46 -8.99
CA GLN A 311 -7.32 -17.62 -9.38
C GLN A 311 -5.97 -17.65 -8.64
N GLY A 312 -5.36 -18.83 -8.51
CA GLY A 312 -4.11 -19.00 -7.79
C GLY A 312 -4.18 -18.47 -6.36
N ILE A 313 -3.31 -17.50 -6.03
CA ILE A 313 -3.24 -16.86 -4.70
C ILE A 313 -4.54 -16.13 -4.30
N THR A 314 -5.37 -15.76 -5.26
CA THR A 314 -6.62 -15.03 -5.00
C THR A 314 -7.87 -15.91 -5.15
N ALA A 315 -7.72 -17.21 -5.39
CA ALA A 315 -8.84 -18.13 -5.69
C ALA A 315 -9.93 -18.18 -4.61
N MET A 316 -9.56 -17.91 -3.34
CA MET A 316 -10.48 -17.87 -2.20
C MET A 316 -11.16 -16.52 -1.98
N LEU A 317 -10.79 -15.50 -2.74
CA LEU A 317 -11.36 -14.14 -2.62
C LEU A 317 -12.50 -13.92 -3.61
N SER A 318 -13.40 -13.00 -3.30
CA SER A 318 -14.48 -12.63 -4.20
C SER A 318 -13.98 -11.77 -5.38
N PRO A 319 -14.59 -11.86 -6.58
CA PRO A 319 -14.40 -10.86 -7.61
C PRO A 319 -14.77 -9.46 -7.11
N GLY A 320 -13.89 -8.48 -7.33
CA GLY A 320 -14.01 -7.12 -6.82
C GLY A 320 -13.27 -6.88 -5.49
N THR A 321 -12.72 -7.93 -4.86
CA THR A 321 -11.77 -7.75 -3.74
C THR A 321 -10.66 -6.82 -4.18
N HIS A 322 -10.36 -5.82 -3.38
CA HIS A 322 -9.33 -4.83 -3.69
C HIS A 322 -8.38 -4.64 -2.52
N GLY A 323 -7.16 -4.25 -2.81
CA GLY A 323 -6.12 -4.10 -1.82
C GLY A 323 -4.77 -3.75 -2.42
N HIS A 324 -3.74 -3.92 -1.64
CA HIS A 324 -2.36 -3.76 -2.08
C HIS A 324 -1.39 -4.56 -1.21
N GLY A 325 -0.35 -5.11 -1.83
CA GLY A 325 0.77 -5.69 -1.13
C GLY A 325 1.92 -4.70 -0.96
N GLY A 326 2.79 -4.96 0.02
CA GLY A 326 4.05 -4.26 0.24
C GLY A 326 5.26 -5.09 -0.17
N ALA A 327 6.34 -4.43 -0.54
CA ALA A 327 7.56 -5.07 -1.05
C ALA A 327 8.16 -6.12 -0.07
N TYR A 328 7.96 -5.94 1.25
CA TYR A 328 8.48 -6.84 2.28
C TYR A 328 7.40 -7.79 2.84
N GLY A 329 6.35 -8.08 2.04
CA GLY A 329 5.36 -9.11 2.31
C GLY A 329 4.14 -8.64 3.11
N THR A 330 4.06 -7.36 3.49
CA THR A 330 2.83 -6.80 4.08
C THR A 330 1.68 -6.85 3.06
N GLN A 331 0.46 -7.12 3.52
CA GLN A 331 -0.72 -7.27 2.66
C GLN A 331 -1.95 -6.69 3.35
N ALA A 332 -2.82 -6.01 2.60
CA ALA A 332 -4.16 -5.67 3.05
C ALA A 332 -5.16 -5.82 1.89
N TRP A 333 -6.22 -6.58 2.13
CA TRP A 333 -7.24 -6.90 1.13
C TRP A 333 -8.63 -6.75 1.72
N ILE A 334 -9.54 -6.11 0.99
CA ILE A 334 -10.92 -5.81 1.36
C ILE A 334 -11.83 -6.59 0.43
N ASP A 335 -12.54 -7.57 0.96
CA ASP A 335 -13.58 -8.34 0.28
C ASP A 335 -14.96 -7.85 0.73
N SER A 336 -15.50 -6.86 0.04
CA SER A 336 -16.79 -6.26 0.39
C SER A 336 -17.96 -7.23 0.25
N LYS A 337 -17.86 -8.25 -0.62
CA LYS A 337 -18.91 -9.27 -0.75
C LYS A 337 -18.98 -10.21 0.44
N ALA A 338 -17.82 -10.54 0.99
CA ALA A 338 -17.70 -11.38 2.17
C ALA A 338 -17.84 -10.59 3.49
N ASP A 339 -17.86 -9.26 3.45
CA ASP A 339 -17.69 -8.35 4.60
C ASP A 339 -16.41 -8.72 5.38
N ARG A 340 -15.27 -8.73 4.69
CA ARG A 340 -13.98 -9.11 5.29
C ARG A 340 -12.86 -8.17 4.89
N ILE A 341 -12.00 -7.92 5.88
CA ILE A 341 -10.71 -7.25 5.73
C ILE A 341 -9.66 -8.24 6.21
N TYR A 342 -8.64 -8.47 5.39
CA TYR A 342 -7.52 -9.35 5.66
C TYR A 342 -6.24 -8.54 5.69
N ILE A 343 -5.51 -8.52 6.82
CA ILE A 343 -4.25 -7.80 6.96
C ILE A 343 -3.18 -8.76 7.48
N LEU A 344 -2.07 -8.83 6.76
CA LEU A 344 -0.86 -9.56 7.12
C LEU A 344 0.30 -8.56 7.19
N MET A 345 0.94 -8.48 8.33
CA MET A 345 2.14 -7.67 8.54
C MET A 345 3.35 -8.57 8.81
N VAL A 346 4.29 -8.56 7.90
CA VAL A 346 5.58 -9.26 7.96
C VAL A 346 6.69 -8.37 7.41
N GLN A 347 7.96 -8.69 7.68
CA GLN A 347 9.13 -7.96 7.17
C GLN A 347 10.14 -8.94 6.55
N ARG A 348 9.82 -9.45 5.37
CA ARG A 348 10.64 -10.32 4.57
C ARG A 348 11.06 -9.65 3.25
N ALA A 349 12.34 -9.29 3.12
CA ALA A 349 12.87 -8.40 2.07
C ALA A 349 13.02 -9.02 0.68
N ASP A 350 13.08 -10.32 0.57
CA ASP A 350 13.51 -11.02 -0.65
C ASP A 350 12.51 -12.06 -1.17
N PHE A 351 11.22 -11.85 -0.95
CA PHE A 351 10.22 -12.64 -1.67
C PHE A 351 10.37 -12.40 -3.18
N PRO A 352 10.48 -13.46 -3.99
CA PRO A 352 10.51 -13.29 -5.47
C PRO A 352 9.31 -12.54 -6.01
N ASN A 353 8.15 -12.76 -5.39
CA ASN A 353 6.92 -11.98 -5.58
C ASN A 353 6.16 -11.94 -4.25
N SER A 354 6.20 -10.79 -3.56
CA SER A 354 5.52 -10.61 -2.28
C SER A 354 3.99 -10.78 -2.40
N ASP A 355 3.41 -10.47 -3.55
CA ASP A 355 1.98 -10.64 -3.83
C ASP A 355 1.57 -12.09 -4.11
N ALA A 356 2.53 -12.99 -4.32
CA ALA A 356 2.31 -14.43 -4.49
C ALA A 356 3.15 -15.27 -3.53
N SER A 357 3.49 -14.72 -2.36
CA SER A 357 4.34 -15.41 -1.39
C SER A 357 3.60 -16.59 -0.73
N PRO A 358 4.34 -17.65 -0.34
CA PRO A 358 3.80 -18.77 0.44
C PRO A 358 3.12 -18.29 1.74
N THR A 359 3.71 -17.30 2.39
CA THR A 359 3.19 -16.71 3.64
C THR A 359 1.83 -16.05 3.43
N ARG A 360 1.65 -15.28 2.34
CA ARG A 360 0.35 -14.72 1.97
C ARG A 360 -0.67 -15.83 1.72
N LEU A 361 -0.30 -16.87 0.96
CA LEU A 361 -1.19 -17.99 0.66
C LEU A 361 -1.65 -18.70 1.94
N ALA A 362 -0.71 -19.02 2.83
CA ALA A 362 -1.00 -19.69 4.10
C ALA A 362 -1.96 -18.86 4.98
N PHE A 363 -1.70 -17.54 5.09
CA PHE A 363 -2.59 -16.63 5.82
C PHE A 363 -3.99 -16.57 5.20
N GLN A 364 -4.10 -16.34 3.88
CA GLN A 364 -5.40 -16.22 3.23
C GLN A 364 -6.22 -17.50 3.30
N GLN A 365 -5.59 -18.67 3.09
CA GLN A 365 -6.26 -19.96 3.24
C GLN A 365 -6.82 -20.16 4.67
N ALA A 366 -6.01 -19.88 5.68
CA ALA A 366 -6.45 -20.03 7.08
C ALA A 366 -7.54 -19.01 7.47
N ALA A 367 -7.51 -17.81 6.88
CA ALA A 367 -8.44 -16.72 7.21
C ALA A 367 -9.80 -16.83 6.48
N THR A 368 -9.87 -17.56 5.34
CA THR A 368 -11.09 -17.66 4.51
C THR A 368 -11.86 -18.95 4.71
N HIS A 369 -11.26 -19.98 5.28
CA HIS A 369 -11.88 -21.27 5.62
C HIS A 369 -12.23 -21.34 7.09
#